data_e693245ded1dc875ab13a2c205a6e853
#
_entry.id   e693245ded1dc875ab13a2c205a6e853
#
_cell.length_a   1.000
_cell.length_b   1.000
_cell.length_c   1.000
_cell.angle_alpha   90.00
_cell.angle_beta   90.00
_cell.angle_gamma   90.00
#
_symmetry.space_group_name_H-M   'P 1'
#
loop_
_entity.id
_entity.type
_entity.pdbx_description
1 polymer ?
#
loop_
_entity_poly.entity_id
_entity_poly.type
_entity_poly.pdbx_seq_one_letter_code
_entity_poly.pdbx_strand_id
1 'polypeptide(L)'
;CTNPTRVRRVLAGLKKAGMVETREGLDGGYRLTADPASLTLRQVAEAVNARFVDCAWHSGDIDRDCAICSGMAGVMDALYRSMNEQCAAYLSRITITDIETQLFAHK
;
A
#
# COMPACT_ATOMS: atom_id res chain seq x y z
N CYS A 1 8.76 -9.20 13.05
CA CYS A 1 10.03 -8.75 12.62
C CYS A 1 10.12 -8.55 11.12
N THR A 2 10.42 -7.36 10.74
CA THR A 2 10.37 -6.92 9.36
C THR A 2 11.77 -6.87 8.77
N ASN A 3 11.88 -7.23 7.50
CA ASN A 3 13.13 -7.14 6.75
C ASN A 3 13.58 -5.67 6.69
N PRO A 4 14.79 -5.33 7.19
CA PRO A 4 15.27 -3.94 7.17
C PRO A 4 15.30 -3.31 5.78
N THR A 5 15.62 -4.08 4.73
CA THR A 5 15.62 -3.57 3.37
C THR A 5 14.22 -3.16 2.91
N ARG A 6 13.22 -3.94 3.28
CA ARG A 6 11.83 -3.65 2.96
C ARG A 6 11.37 -2.39 3.69
N VAL A 7 11.72 -2.25 4.97
CA VAL A 7 11.38 -1.06 5.75
C VAL A 7 11.99 0.19 5.12
N ARG A 8 13.25 0.12 4.72
CA ARG A 8 13.93 1.26 4.07
C ARG A 8 13.25 1.64 2.76
N ARG A 9 12.80 0.65 1.99
CA ARG A 9 12.09 0.90 0.73
C ARG A 9 10.77 1.61 0.96
N VAL A 10 10.02 1.18 1.96
CA VAL A 10 8.76 1.81 2.35
C VAL A 10 8.99 3.25 2.80
N LEU A 11 9.96 3.46 3.68
CA LEU A 11 10.27 4.79 4.19
C LEU A 11 10.76 5.72 3.08
N ALA A 12 11.54 5.20 2.13
CA ALA A 12 11.97 5.99 0.97
C ALA A 12 10.79 6.43 0.11
N GLY A 13 9.80 5.55 -0.08
CA GLY A 13 8.58 5.91 -0.80
C GLY A 13 7.78 6.99 -0.09
N LEU A 14 7.67 6.90 1.22
CA LEU A 14 6.97 7.89 2.02
C LEU A 14 7.69 9.25 2.00
N LYS A 15 9.01 9.22 2.04
CA LYS A 15 9.83 10.43 1.95
C LYS A 15 9.66 11.11 0.60
N LYS A 16 9.69 10.32 -0.47
CA LYS A 16 9.50 10.83 -1.84
C LYS A 16 8.12 11.50 -1.99
N ALA A 17 7.12 10.96 -1.32
CA ALA A 17 5.76 11.49 -1.37
C ALA A 17 5.57 12.70 -0.44
N GLY A 18 6.58 13.05 0.35
CA GLY A 18 6.51 14.19 1.26
C GLY A 18 5.78 13.92 2.56
N MET A 19 5.59 12.67 2.91
CA MET A 19 4.87 12.29 4.13
C MET A 19 5.78 12.19 5.34
N VAL A 20 7.06 11.92 5.13
CA VAL A 20 8.05 11.86 6.19
C VAL A 20 9.30 12.60 5.76
N GLU A 21 10.10 13.01 6.74
CA GLU A 21 11.40 13.61 6.52
C GLU A 21 12.44 12.89 7.35
N THR A 22 13.70 13.04 6.97
CA THR A 22 14.80 12.49 7.73
C THR A 22 15.42 13.57 8.61
N ARG A 23 15.87 13.18 9.82
CA ARG A 23 16.63 14.05 10.73
C ARG A 23 18.00 13.45 10.94
N GLU A 24 19.00 14.29 10.95
CA GLU A 24 20.37 13.90 11.25
C GLU A 24 20.67 14.17 12.73
N GLY A 25 21.67 13.48 13.28
CA GLY A 25 22.15 13.68 14.62
C GLY A 25 21.77 12.54 15.56
N LEU A 26 21.96 12.79 16.88
CA LEU A 26 21.73 11.77 17.90
C LEU A 26 20.26 11.34 17.98
N ASP A 27 19.36 12.25 17.70
CA ASP A 27 17.93 11.97 17.66
C ASP A 27 17.47 11.75 16.23
N GLY A 28 18.38 11.31 15.36
CA GLY A 28 18.11 11.10 13.94
C GLY A 28 17.10 10.00 13.68
N GLY A 29 16.52 10.02 12.50
CA GLY A 29 15.54 9.05 12.07
C GLY A 29 14.49 9.67 11.17
N TYR A 30 13.31 9.10 11.17
CA TYR A 30 12.21 9.58 10.34
C TYR A 30 11.17 10.31 11.18
N ARG A 31 10.65 11.38 10.63
CA ARG A 31 9.63 12.18 11.28
C ARG A 31 8.46 12.37 10.30
N LEU A 32 7.24 12.21 10.80
CA LEU A 32 6.05 12.44 10.01
C LEU A 32 5.88 13.94 9.77
N THR A 33 5.78 14.33 8.49
CA THR A 33 5.56 15.74 8.12
C THR A 33 4.11 16.04 7.83
N ALA A 34 3.33 15.01 7.48
CA ALA A 34 1.91 15.15 7.22
C ALA A 34 1.12 15.14 8.53
N ASP A 35 -0.04 15.80 8.52
CA ASP A 35 -0.95 15.79 9.67
C ASP A 35 -1.55 14.38 9.80
N PRO A 36 -1.32 13.67 10.92
CA PRO A 36 -1.84 12.32 11.09
C PRO A 36 -3.37 12.24 11.07
N ALA A 37 -4.06 13.32 11.40
CA ALA A 37 -5.52 13.36 11.35
C ALA A 37 -6.06 13.46 9.92
N SER A 38 -5.22 13.91 8.98
CA SER A 38 -5.58 14.08 7.58
C SER A 38 -4.99 13.00 6.69
N LEU A 39 -3.89 12.36 7.12
CA LEU A 39 -3.20 11.35 6.33
C LEU A 39 -3.93 10.02 6.42
N THR A 40 -4.47 9.57 5.29
CA THR A 40 -5.20 8.31 5.22
C THR A 40 -4.28 7.15 4.86
N LEU A 41 -4.70 5.94 5.21
CA LEU A 41 -3.96 4.74 4.82
C LEU A 41 -3.93 4.56 3.32
N ARG A 42 -4.94 5.06 2.60
CA ARG A 42 -4.93 5.05 1.14
C ARG A 42 -3.76 5.85 0.59
N GLN A 43 -3.52 7.04 1.14
CA GLN A 43 -2.41 7.88 0.72
C GLN A 43 -1.07 7.21 0.98
N VAL A 44 -0.94 6.55 2.14
CA VAL A 44 0.27 5.79 2.47
C VAL A 44 0.48 4.65 1.48
N ALA A 45 -0.57 3.90 1.19
CA ALA A 45 -0.50 2.78 0.25
C ALA A 45 -0.10 3.24 -1.15
N GLU A 46 -0.65 4.35 -1.61
CA GLU A 46 -0.31 4.93 -2.92
C GLU A 46 1.15 5.38 -2.97
N ALA A 47 1.65 5.93 -1.86
CA ALA A 47 3.03 6.41 -1.79
C ALA A 47 4.04 5.28 -1.95
N VAL A 48 3.70 4.08 -1.53
CA VAL A 48 4.60 2.91 -1.61
C VAL A 48 4.19 1.94 -2.73
N ASN A 49 3.24 2.34 -3.56
CA ASN A 49 2.73 1.53 -4.67
C ASN A 49 2.24 0.16 -4.21
N ALA A 50 1.57 0.11 -3.06
CA ALA A 50 1.05 -1.13 -2.53
C ALA A 50 -0.12 -1.65 -3.35
N ARG A 51 -0.14 -2.95 -3.57
CA ARG A 51 -1.28 -3.66 -4.14
C ARG A 51 -1.83 -4.57 -3.06
N PHE A 52 -3.13 -4.53 -2.86
CA PHE A 52 -3.78 -5.31 -1.81
C PHE A 52 -4.09 -6.72 -2.27
N VAL A 53 -4.45 -6.83 -3.53
CA VAL A 53 -4.71 -8.12 -4.17
C VAL A 53 -3.86 -8.17 -5.42
N ASP A 54 -3.01 -9.19 -5.53
CA ASP A 54 -2.14 -9.36 -6.67
C ASP A 54 -2.46 -10.66 -7.36
N CYS A 55 -2.45 -10.62 -8.70
CA CYS A 55 -2.74 -11.80 -9.50
C CYS A 55 -1.46 -12.60 -9.73
N ALA A 56 -1.46 -13.84 -9.27
CA ALA A 56 -0.37 -14.76 -9.54
C ALA A 56 -0.47 -15.36 -10.95
N TRP A 57 -1.60 -15.19 -11.60
CA TRP A 57 -1.84 -15.72 -12.93
C TRP A 57 -1.41 -14.73 -13.98
N HIS A 58 -0.43 -15.11 -14.79
CA HIS A 58 0.10 -14.28 -15.85
C HIS A 58 -0.36 -14.78 -17.21
N SER A 59 -0.64 -13.86 -18.12
CA SER A 59 -1.12 -14.20 -19.46
C SER A 59 -0.13 -15.09 -20.24
N GLY A 60 1.15 -15.02 -19.91
CA GLY A 60 2.18 -15.85 -20.54
C GLY A 60 2.10 -17.33 -20.17
N ASP A 61 1.42 -17.64 -19.06
CA ASP A 61 1.26 -19.01 -18.58
C ASP A 61 0.03 -19.69 -19.18
N ILE A 62 -0.74 -18.98 -20.00
CA ILE A 62 -1.98 -19.44 -20.57
C ILE A 62 -1.76 -19.87 -22.01
N ASP A 63 -2.37 -21.00 -22.40
CA ASP A 63 -2.38 -21.43 -23.79
C ASP A 63 -3.11 -20.37 -24.61
N ARG A 64 -2.40 -19.73 -25.52
CA ARG A 64 -2.92 -18.62 -26.30
C ARG A 64 -4.02 -19.02 -27.30
N ASP A 65 -4.07 -20.30 -27.63
CA ASP A 65 -5.08 -20.79 -28.55
C ASP A 65 -6.41 -21.09 -27.86
N CYS A 66 -6.43 -21.00 -26.51
CA CYS A 66 -7.64 -21.25 -25.73
C CYS A 66 -8.37 -19.92 -25.47
N ALA A 67 -9.52 -19.73 -26.14
CA ALA A 67 -10.33 -18.52 -25.98
C ALA A 67 -10.85 -18.38 -24.55
N ILE A 68 -11.17 -19.50 -23.89
CA ILE A 68 -11.65 -19.48 -22.51
C ILE A 68 -10.53 -19.03 -21.57
N CYS A 69 -9.31 -19.53 -21.77
CA CYS A 69 -8.15 -19.15 -20.93
C CYS A 69 -7.83 -17.68 -21.11
N SER A 70 -7.83 -17.18 -22.34
CA SER A 70 -7.57 -15.76 -22.62
C SER A 70 -8.66 -14.87 -22.06
N GLY A 71 -9.93 -15.27 -22.22
CA GLY A 71 -11.05 -14.55 -21.65
C GLY A 71 -11.03 -14.55 -20.14
N MET A 72 -10.63 -15.67 -19.52
CA MET A 72 -10.55 -15.80 -18.08
C MET A 72 -9.48 -14.88 -17.49
N ALA A 73 -8.34 -14.71 -18.18
CA ALA A 73 -7.31 -13.78 -17.74
C ALA A 73 -7.86 -12.36 -17.64
N GLY A 74 -8.63 -11.93 -18.65
CA GLY A 74 -9.26 -10.62 -18.63
C GLY A 74 -10.28 -10.46 -17.52
N VAL A 75 -11.07 -11.50 -17.25
CA VAL A 75 -12.03 -11.52 -16.14
C VAL A 75 -11.31 -11.38 -14.82
N MET A 76 -10.25 -12.15 -14.59
CA MET A 76 -9.49 -12.10 -13.35
C MET A 76 -8.82 -10.75 -13.15
N ASP A 77 -8.25 -10.17 -14.21
CA ASP A 77 -7.64 -8.84 -14.13
C ASP A 77 -8.67 -7.78 -13.70
N ALA A 78 -9.87 -7.84 -14.24
CA ALA A 78 -10.94 -6.91 -13.88
C ALA A 78 -11.36 -7.10 -12.43
N LEU A 79 -11.44 -8.34 -11.95
CA LEU A 79 -11.79 -8.64 -10.56
C LEU A 79 -10.72 -8.13 -9.60
N TYR A 80 -9.45 -8.37 -9.89
CA TYR A 80 -8.35 -7.88 -9.03
C TYR A 80 -8.32 -6.36 -9.00
N ARG A 81 -8.55 -5.72 -10.14
CA ARG A 81 -8.63 -4.25 -10.19
C ARG A 81 -9.75 -3.74 -9.31
N SER A 82 -10.92 -4.35 -9.42
CA SER A 82 -12.09 -3.98 -8.62
C SER A 82 -11.82 -4.17 -7.12
N MET A 83 -11.21 -5.30 -6.74
CA MET A 83 -10.88 -5.56 -5.34
C MET A 83 -9.87 -4.55 -4.79
N ASN A 84 -8.86 -4.18 -5.60
CA ASN A 84 -7.90 -3.16 -5.18
C ASN A 84 -8.56 -1.80 -5.00
N GLU A 85 -9.50 -1.45 -5.86
CA GLU A 85 -10.27 -0.20 -5.73
C GLU A 85 -11.12 -0.20 -4.46
N GLN A 86 -11.75 -1.32 -4.14
CA GLN A 86 -12.54 -1.45 -2.91
C GLN A 86 -11.66 -1.34 -1.67
N CYS A 87 -10.49 -1.97 -1.69
CA CYS A 87 -9.53 -1.85 -0.59
C CYS A 87 -9.07 -0.40 -0.41
N ALA A 88 -8.76 0.28 -1.51
CA ALA A 88 -8.34 1.67 -1.47
C ALA A 88 -9.44 2.57 -0.91
N ALA A 89 -10.69 2.33 -1.32
CA ALA A 89 -11.83 3.10 -0.82
C ALA A 89 -12.00 2.90 0.68
N TYR A 90 -11.84 1.67 1.16
CA TYR A 90 -11.91 1.38 2.59
C TYR A 90 -10.81 2.12 3.35
N LEU A 91 -9.57 2.05 2.84
CA LEU A 91 -8.43 2.68 3.51
C LEU A 91 -8.49 4.20 3.48
N SER A 92 -9.24 4.79 2.54
CA SER A 92 -9.42 6.25 2.49
C SER A 92 -10.21 6.79 3.68
N ARG A 93 -10.86 5.92 4.44
CA ARG A 93 -11.64 6.28 5.61
C ARG A 93 -10.85 6.17 6.91
N ILE A 94 -9.63 5.65 6.85
CA ILE A 94 -8.80 5.40 8.03
C ILE A 94 -7.59 6.31 7.99
N THR A 95 -7.40 7.09 9.06
CA THR A 95 -6.26 8.00 9.17
C THR A 95 -5.21 7.41 10.10
N ILE A 96 -4.02 8.02 10.10
CA ILE A 96 -2.95 7.65 11.03
C ILE A 96 -3.42 7.85 12.47
N THR A 97 -4.17 8.93 12.73
CA THR A 97 -4.73 9.18 14.06
C THR A 97 -5.65 8.05 14.50
N ASP A 98 -6.46 7.50 13.57
CA ASP A 98 -7.32 6.37 13.89
C ASP A 98 -6.52 5.15 14.34
N ILE A 99 -5.39 4.88 13.69
CA ILE A 99 -4.51 3.78 14.05
C ILE A 99 -3.88 4.03 15.42
N GLU A 100 -3.40 5.24 15.67
CA GLU A 100 -2.83 5.58 16.97
C GLU A 100 -3.86 5.39 18.08
N THR A 101 -5.09 5.82 17.86
CA THR A 101 -6.17 5.66 18.82
C THR A 101 -6.40 4.19 19.14
N GLN A 102 -6.41 3.33 18.13
CA GLN A 102 -6.60 1.89 18.32
C GLN A 102 -5.45 1.27 19.09
N LEU A 103 -4.22 1.67 18.76
CA LEU A 103 -3.02 1.14 19.42
C LEU A 103 -2.99 1.49 20.92
N PHE A 104 -3.32 2.72 21.25
CA PHE A 104 -3.22 3.19 22.63
C PHE A 104 -4.48 2.92 23.46
N ALA A 105 -5.59 2.62 22.80
CA ALA A 105 -6.82 2.27 23.51
C ALA A 105 -6.74 0.93 24.24
N HIS A 106 -5.77 0.08 23.88
CA HIS A 106 -5.58 -1.24 24.49
C HIS A 106 -4.60 -1.25 25.63
N LYS A 107 -4.17 -0.09 26.10
CA LYS A 107 -3.26 0.00 27.24
C LYS A 107 -3.98 -0.03 28.57
#